data_e3e5ce12f513d5df36736ef6c56d1937
#
_entry.id   e3e5ce12f513d5df36736ef6c56d1937
#
_cell.length_a   1.000
_cell.length_b   1.000
_cell.length_c   1.000
_cell.angle_alpha   90.00
_cell.angle_beta   90.00
_cell.angle_gamma   90.00
#
_symmetry.space_group_name_H-M   'P 1'
#
loop_
_entity.id
_entity.type
_entity.pdbx_description
1 polymer ?
#
loop_
_entity_poly.entity_id
_entity_poly.type
_entity_poly.pdbx_seq_one_letter_code
_entity_poly.pdbx_strand_id
1 'polypeptide(L)'
;HRGKEEYDVKNGSFSTCSYGHPHFHFKSSNIRLFKTDQQTMVSTQKDTFYAGNIPIFYIPFLSFDLKNNRALLKEWETGTASRYGKFVRTDWDVYSLTSSENLSDWSELTFSADYLSMRGPAAGLDFEYTKPNVSGLASAYYIQDKATSDINSVPIDDNDRGQLLWRHRQLLRGNWRADIELSQVSDRSFFREYYELEFKADKDRETLIYLRNISDNKGITFLAERQLRTYDTLVDSKRLNRKNESLPKLKYRI
;
A
#
# COMPACT_ATOMS: atom_id res chain seq x y z
N HIS A 1 30.44 -30.54 12.45
CA HIS A 1 29.34 -30.04 13.27
C HIS A 1 29.18 -28.55 12.99
N ARG A 2 28.24 -28.15 12.13
CA ARG A 2 27.83 -26.76 11.96
C ARG A 2 26.94 -26.43 13.16
N GLY A 3 27.39 -25.48 14.00
CA GLY A 3 26.68 -25.08 15.20
C GLY A 3 25.30 -24.48 14.87
N LYS A 4 24.25 -25.19 15.24
CA LYS A 4 22.90 -24.61 15.34
C LYS A 4 22.78 -24.10 16.78
N GLU A 5 22.58 -22.80 16.92
CA GLU A 5 22.27 -22.19 18.22
C GLU A 5 20.75 -21.94 18.25
N GLU A 6 20.10 -22.47 19.28
CA GLU A 6 18.67 -22.29 19.51
C GLU A 6 18.48 -21.65 20.89
N TYR A 7 17.71 -20.59 20.95
CA TYR A 7 17.32 -19.92 22.19
C TYR A 7 15.82 -19.88 22.30
N ASP A 8 15.28 -20.22 23.46
CA ASP A 8 13.85 -20.19 23.76
C ASP A 8 13.62 -19.27 24.96
N VAL A 9 12.83 -18.21 24.74
CA VAL A 9 12.49 -17.20 25.74
C VAL A 9 10.99 -17.21 25.96
N LYS A 10 10.55 -17.50 27.18
CA LYS A 10 9.15 -17.46 27.58
C LYS A 10 8.79 -16.10 28.15
N ASN A 11 7.61 -15.60 27.77
CA ASN A 11 7.07 -14.32 28.21
C ASN A 11 8.03 -13.15 27.99
N GLY A 12 8.62 -13.09 26.79
CA GLY A 12 9.55 -12.05 26.40
C GLY A 12 8.86 -10.83 25.80
N SER A 13 9.61 -9.73 25.71
CA SER A 13 9.23 -8.58 24.91
C SER A 13 10.37 -8.15 24.01
N PHE A 14 10.06 -7.65 22.83
CA PHE A 14 11.04 -7.11 21.89
C PHE A 14 10.55 -5.84 21.23
N SER A 15 11.48 -4.98 20.88
CA SER A 15 11.22 -3.71 20.17
C SER A 15 12.42 -3.37 19.31
N THR A 16 12.19 -2.73 18.19
CA THR A 16 13.24 -2.09 17.38
C THR A 16 13.52 -0.65 17.83
N CYS A 17 12.79 -0.16 18.83
CA CYS A 17 13.00 1.15 19.42
C CYS A 17 14.22 1.15 20.35
N SER A 18 15.19 2.03 20.11
CA SER A 18 16.44 2.13 20.85
C SER A 18 16.36 2.87 22.21
N TYR A 19 15.19 3.36 22.59
CA TYR A 19 14.98 4.06 23.86
C TYR A 19 14.80 3.07 25.03
N GLY A 20 15.27 3.43 26.21
CA GLY A 20 15.12 2.61 27.42
C GLY A 20 13.65 2.33 27.82
N HIS A 21 12.73 3.17 27.37
CA HIS A 21 11.29 2.94 27.42
C HIS A 21 10.77 3.00 25.98
N PRO A 22 10.61 1.86 25.31
CA PRO A 22 10.21 1.85 23.92
C PRO A 22 8.79 2.37 23.74
N HIS A 23 8.60 3.24 22.73
CA HIS A 23 7.29 3.78 22.38
C HIS A 23 6.34 2.69 21.85
N PHE A 24 6.92 1.60 21.34
CA PHE A 24 6.18 0.41 20.91
C PHE A 24 7.00 -0.85 21.21
N HIS A 25 6.31 -1.92 21.51
CA HIS A 25 6.92 -3.22 21.72
C HIS A 25 5.94 -4.36 21.48
N PHE A 26 6.47 -5.54 21.18
CA PHE A 26 5.72 -6.78 21.18
C PHE A 26 5.95 -7.52 22.50
N LYS A 27 4.86 -8.05 23.08
CA LYS A 27 4.93 -9.05 24.14
C LYS A 27 4.53 -10.39 23.56
N SER A 28 5.37 -11.41 23.75
CA SER A 28 5.18 -12.75 23.20
C SER A 28 5.21 -13.77 24.32
N SER A 29 4.34 -14.76 24.23
CA SER A 29 4.37 -15.86 25.19
C SER A 29 5.56 -16.78 24.99
N ASN A 30 6.06 -16.90 23.77
CA ASN A 30 7.23 -17.68 23.42
C ASN A 30 7.98 -17.04 22.25
N ILE A 31 9.30 -16.87 22.39
CA ILE A 31 10.21 -16.36 21.37
C ILE A 31 11.29 -17.41 21.17
N ARG A 32 11.39 -17.97 19.96
CA ARG A 32 12.44 -18.89 19.55
C ARG A 32 13.37 -18.21 18.56
N LEU A 33 14.64 -18.28 18.83
CA LEU A 33 15.67 -17.77 17.95
C LEU A 33 16.52 -18.95 17.46
N PHE A 34 16.53 -19.13 16.13
CA PHE A 34 17.35 -20.12 15.44
C PHE A 34 18.45 -19.40 14.69
N LYS A 35 19.70 -19.64 15.08
CA LYS A 35 20.85 -19.07 14.42
C LYS A 35 21.61 -20.14 13.66
N THR A 36 21.81 -19.90 12.37
CA THR A 36 22.68 -20.68 11.50
C THR A 36 23.70 -19.75 10.84
N ASP A 37 24.72 -20.30 10.18
CA ASP A 37 25.72 -19.51 9.46
C ASP A 37 25.08 -18.60 8.39
N GLN A 38 23.94 -18.99 7.85
CA GLN A 38 23.27 -18.30 6.74
C GLN A 38 22.05 -17.46 7.16
N GLN A 39 21.33 -17.86 8.22
CA GLN A 39 20.06 -17.25 8.61
C GLN A 39 19.97 -17.09 10.13
N THR A 40 19.28 -16.06 10.58
CA THR A 40 18.89 -15.88 11.98
C THR A 40 17.38 -15.70 12.04
N MET A 41 16.68 -16.83 12.21
CA MET A 41 15.22 -16.85 12.26
C MET A 41 14.72 -16.58 13.68
N VAL A 42 13.76 -15.68 13.82
CA VAL A 42 12.99 -15.48 15.04
C VAL A 42 11.57 -15.93 14.79
N SER A 43 11.08 -16.79 15.65
CA SER A 43 9.69 -17.25 15.65
C SER A 43 9.06 -16.91 16.98
N THR A 44 7.88 -16.28 16.95
CA THR A 44 7.19 -15.85 18.15
C THR A 44 5.75 -16.36 18.16
N GLN A 45 5.13 -16.43 19.35
CA GLN A 45 3.77 -16.92 19.51
C GLN A 45 2.98 -16.06 20.49
N LYS A 46 1.70 -15.86 20.16
CA LYS A 46 0.75 -15.07 20.96
C LYS A 46 1.27 -13.66 21.21
N ASP A 47 1.60 -13.00 20.12
CA ASP A 47 2.19 -11.67 20.15
C ASP A 47 1.12 -10.61 20.33
N THR A 48 1.33 -9.70 21.27
CA THR A 48 0.51 -8.50 21.43
C THR A 48 1.38 -7.29 21.17
N PHE A 49 1.00 -6.48 20.21
CA PHE A 49 1.65 -5.20 19.95
C PHE A 49 1.11 -4.12 20.87
N TYR A 50 2.03 -3.40 21.48
CA TYR A 50 1.74 -2.28 22.39
C TYR A 50 2.28 -0.98 21.81
N ALA A 51 1.46 0.08 21.82
CA ALA A 51 1.91 1.45 21.70
C ALA A 51 1.96 2.06 23.12
N GLY A 52 3.18 2.29 23.62
CA GLY A 52 3.36 2.56 25.05
C GLY A 52 2.86 1.38 25.89
N ASN A 53 1.84 1.64 26.71
CA ASN A 53 1.20 0.61 27.56
C ASN A 53 -0.17 0.14 27.04
N ILE A 54 -0.59 0.61 25.85
CA ILE A 54 -1.90 0.30 25.28
C ILE A 54 -1.76 -0.87 24.32
N PRO A 55 -2.44 -2.00 24.54
CA PRO A 55 -2.49 -3.07 23.56
C PRO A 55 -3.30 -2.64 22.34
N ILE A 56 -2.72 -2.75 21.15
CA ILE A 56 -3.31 -2.30 19.90
C ILE A 56 -3.91 -3.48 19.11
N PHE A 57 -3.14 -4.56 18.93
CA PHE A 57 -3.60 -5.75 18.22
C PHE A 57 -2.84 -6.99 18.66
N TYR A 58 -3.39 -8.15 18.28
CA TYR A 58 -2.86 -9.47 18.60
C TYR A 58 -2.55 -10.24 17.34
N ILE A 59 -1.36 -10.88 17.33
CA ILE A 59 -0.93 -11.79 16.26
C ILE A 59 -0.65 -13.16 16.87
N PRO A 60 -1.27 -14.23 16.37
CA PRO A 60 -1.09 -15.56 16.96
C PRO A 60 0.29 -16.14 16.75
N PHE A 61 0.95 -15.80 15.66
CA PHE A 61 2.27 -16.31 15.28
C PHE A 61 3.00 -15.33 14.35
N LEU A 62 4.30 -15.09 14.63
CA LEU A 62 5.22 -14.35 13.77
C LEU A 62 6.48 -15.17 13.51
N SER A 63 7.03 -15.07 12.30
CA SER A 63 8.35 -15.58 11.98
C SER A 63 9.05 -14.62 11.03
N PHE A 64 10.28 -14.23 11.33
CA PHE A 64 11.07 -13.31 10.50
C PHE A 64 12.56 -13.62 10.59
N ASP A 65 13.32 -13.26 9.56
CA ASP A 65 14.76 -13.40 9.51
C ASP A 65 15.46 -12.08 9.87
N LEU A 66 16.24 -12.09 10.95
CA LEU A 66 16.98 -10.91 11.41
C LEU A 66 18.12 -10.49 10.46
N LYS A 67 18.64 -11.39 9.62
CA LYS A 67 19.71 -11.06 8.69
C LYS A 67 19.22 -10.26 7.48
N ASN A 68 17.98 -10.49 7.05
CA ASN A 68 17.40 -9.77 5.92
C ASN A 68 16.98 -8.34 6.24
N ASN A 69 17.18 -7.90 7.49
CA ASN A 69 16.99 -6.53 7.98
C ASN A 69 15.62 -5.90 7.60
N ARG A 70 14.60 -6.74 7.34
CA ARG A 70 13.24 -6.32 7.04
C ARG A 70 12.44 -6.29 8.33
N ALA A 71 12.04 -5.11 8.73
CA ALA A 71 11.11 -4.96 9.84
C ALA A 71 9.71 -5.39 9.35
N LEU A 72 9.06 -6.27 10.10
CA LEU A 72 7.67 -6.66 9.85
C LEU A 72 6.75 -5.43 9.83
N LEU A 73 6.87 -4.55 10.81
CA LEU A 73 6.22 -3.25 10.86
C LEU A 73 7.12 -2.23 10.14
N LYS A 74 6.72 -1.83 8.93
CA LYS A 74 7.45 -0.88 8.09
C LYS A 74 7.32 0.54 8.61
N GLU A 75 6.08 0.92 8.85
CA GLU A 75 5.72 2.28 9.26
C GLU A 75 4.54 2.24 10.23
N TRP A 76 4.50 3.20 11.11
CA TRP A 76 3.35 3.45 11.95
C TRP A 76 3.22 4.95 12.22
N GLU A 77 1.98 5.40 12.23
CA GLU A 77 1.63 6.78 12.50
C GLU A 77 0.48 6.83 13.50
N THR A 78 0.56 7.76 14.45
CA THR A 78 -0.56 8.04 15.36
C THR A 78 -0.69 9.53 15.55
N GLY A 79 -1.91 10.00 15.72
CA GLY A 79 -2.15 11.42 15.85
C GLY A 79 -3.61 11.77 16.06
N THR A 80 -3.87 13.06 15.89
CA THR A 80 -5.23 13.61 15.93
C THR A 80 -5.39 14.58 14.77
N ALA A 81 -6.42 14.38 13.96
CA ALA A 81 -6.77 15.26 12.85
C ALA A 81 -8.26 15.57 12.88
N SER A 82 -8.63 16.78 12.49
CA SER A 82 -10.04 17.22 12.47
C SER A 82 -10.93 16.30 11.61
N ARG A 83 -10.34 15.70 10.56
CA ARG A 83 -11.02 14.82 9.60
C ARG A 83 -11.19 13.38 10.09
N TYR A 84 -10.21 12.86 10.83
CA TYR A 84 -10.14 11.45 11.21
C TYR A 84 -10.40 11.21 12.69
N GLY A 85 -10.38 12.27 13.52
CA GLY A 85 -10.30 12.16 14.97
C GLY A 85 -8.92 11.67 15.40
N LYS A 86 -8.86 10.87 16.45
CA LYS A 86 -7.64 10.14 16.83
C LYS A 86 -7.45 8.98 15.86
N PHE A 87 -6.23 8.77 15.42
CA PHE A 87 -5.94 7.70 14.46
C PHE A 87 -4.66 6.93 14.79
N VAL A 88 -4.64 5.69 14.35
CA VAL A 88 -3.47 4.82 14.27
C VAL A 88 -3.46 4.24 12.86
N ARG A 89 -2.34 4.36 12.18
CA ARG A 89 -2.06 3.75 10.88
C ARG A 89 -0.83 2.88 10.99
N THR A 90 -0.84 1.73 10.33
CA THR A 90 0.27 0.78 10.38
C THR A 90 0.45 0.10 9.04
N ASP A 91 1.70 0.04 8.58
CA ASP A 91 2.10 -0.64 7.36
C ASP A 91 3.03 -1.82 7.67
N TRP A 92 2.72 -2.95 7.07
CA TRP A 92 3.33 -4.24 7.35
C TRP A 92 3.97 -4.83 6.10
N ASP A 93 5.23 -5.25 6.20
CA ASP A 93 5.87 -6.02 5.14
C ASP A 93 5.35 -7.47 5.15
N VAL A 94 4.54 -7.82 4.16
CA VAL A 94 3.95 -9.17 4.04
C VAL A 94 5.02 -10.24 3.81
N TYR A 95 6.12 -9.90 3.10
CA TYR A 95 7.19 -10.87 2.85
C TYR A 95 8.02 -11.19 4.09
N SER A 96 8.04 -10.31 5.08
CA SER A 96 8.62 -10.61 6.39
C SER A 96 7.84 -11.68 7.17
N LEU A 97 6.55 -11.90 6.83
CA LEU A 97 5.73 -12.98 7.41
C LEU A 97 5.95 -14.33 6.71
N THR A 98 6.38 -14.28 5.47
CA THR A 98 6.57 -15.46 4.63
C THR A 98 8.04 -15.52 4.24
N SER A 99 8.75 -16.59 4.44
CA SER A 99 10.16 -16.74 4.03
C SER A 99 10.35 -16.73 2.49
N SER A 100 9.69 -15.80 1.81
CA SER A 100 9.62 -15.69 0.35
C SER A 100 10.74 -14.80 -0.19
N GLU A 101 12.00 -15.16 0.04
CA GLU A 101 13.18 -14.40 -0.40
C GLU A 101 13.16 -14.09 -1.91
N ASN A 102 12.74 -15.03 -2.73
CA ASN A 102 12.75 -14.88 -4.20
C ASN A 102 11.79 -13.81 -4.73
N LEU A 103 10.72 -13.49 -4.02
CA LEU A 103 9.74 -12.48 -4.44
C LEU A 103 10.21 -11.08 -4.05
N SER A 104 10.86 -10.97 -2.92
CA SER A 104 11.31 -9.70 -2.33
C SER A 104 12.44 -9.01 -3.10
N ASP A 105 13.13 -9.73 -4.00
CA ASP A 105 14.21 -9.14 -4.81
C ASP A 105 13.68 -8.18 -5.90
N TRP A 106 12.44 -8.38 -6.34
CA TRP A 106 11.87 -7.62 -7.45
C TRP A 106 10.48 -7.05 -7.16
N SER A 107 9.92 -7.35 -6.00
CA SER A 107 8.61 -6.85 -5.62
C SER A 107 8.53 -6.55 -4.13
N GLU A 108 7.57 -5.76 -3.76
CA GLU A 108 7.23 -5.39 -2.40
C GLU A 108 5.72 -5.53 -2.21
N LEU A 109 5.30 -6.14 -1.10
CA LEU A 109 3.90 -6.29 -0.73
C LEU A 109 3.70 -5.75 0.67
N THR A 110 2.94 -4.67 0.76
CA THR A 110 2.61 -3.98 2.01
C THR A 110 1.14 -4.16 2.33
N PHE A 111 0.86 -4.54 3.56
CA PHE A 111 -0.50 -4.56 4.11
C PHE A 111 -0.65 -3.41 5.10
N SER A 112 -1.70 -2.60 4.93
CA SER A 112 -2.04 -1.51 5.84
C SER A 112 -3.23 -1.87 6.71
N ALA A 113 -3.15 -1.57 8.02
CA ALA A 113 -4.25 -1.70 8.95
C ALA A 113 -4.39 -0.40 9.76
N ASP A 114 -5.52 0.27 9.55
CA ASP A 114 -5.76 1.59 10.10
C ASP A 114 -6.99 1.63 10.98
N TYR A 115 -6.96 2.48 11.98
CA TYR A 115 -8.14 2.84 12.75
C TYR A 115 -8.25 4.35 12.90
N LEU A 116 -9.36 4.89 12.41
CA LEU A 116 -9.68 6.32 12.45
C LEU A 116 -10.92 6.50 13.32
N SER A 117 -10.80 7.16 14.50
CA SER A 117 -11.87 7.14 15.49
C SER A 117 -13.21 7.75 14.99
N MET A 118 -13.14 8.73 14.09
CA MET A 118 -14.32 9.37 13.48
C MET A 118 -14.77 8.72 12.16
N ARG A 119 -13.94 7.83 11.59
CA ARG A 119 -14.20 7.22 10.28
C ARG A 119 -14.41 5.71 10.38
N GLY A 120 -13.62 5.00 11.15
CA GLY A 120 -13.74 3.56 11.35
C GLY A 120 -12.47 2.78 11.07
N PRO A 121 -12.56 1.45 11.00
CA PRO A 121 -11.46 0.58 10.62
C PRO A 121 -11.26 0.60 9.11
N ALA A 122 -9.99 0.51 8.70
CA ALA A 122 -9.62 0.43 7.31
C ALA A 122 -8.49 -0.57 7.09
N ALA A 123 -8.38 -1.08 5.87
CA ALA A 123 -7.32 -1.97 5.44
C ALA A 123 -6.87 -1.63 4.03
N GLY A 124 -5.57 -1.80 3.78
CA GLY A 124 -4.96 -1.57 2.47
C GLY A 124 -4.04 -2.69 2.05
N LEU A 125 -3.77 -2.76 0.76
CA LEU A 125 -2.80 -3.67 0.17
C LEU A 125 -2.11 -2.96 -1.00
N ASP A 126 -0.79 -2.82 -0.91
CA ASP A 126 0.05 -2.21 -1.94
C ASP A 126 1.07 -3.23 -2.43
N PHE A 127 1.07 -3.46 -3.74
CA PHE A 127 1.98 -4.37 -4.41
C PHE A 127 2.77 -3.62 -5.46
N GLU A 128 4.04 -3.42 -5.21
CA GLU A 128 4.98 -2.81 -6.15
C GLU A 128 5.89 -3.87 -6.75
N TYR A 129 6.20 -3.75 -8.04
CA TYR A 129 7.11 -4.68 -8.72
C TYR A 129 7.94 -3.99 -9.79
N THR A 130 9.20 -4.41 -9.87
CA THR A 130 10.17 -3.88 -10.84
C THR A 130 11.10 -4.98 -11.31
N LYS A 131 11.11 -5.21 -12.64
CA LYS A 131 12.08 -6.02 -13.37
C LYS A 131 12.57 -5.23 -14.58
N PRO A 132 13.65 -5.63 -15.26
CA PRO A 132 14.24 -4.85 -16.35
C PRO A 132 13.25 -4.39 -17.43
N ASN A 133 12.23 -5.19 -17.75
CA ASN A 133 11.27 -4.90 -18.81
C ASN A 133 9.84 -4.67 -18.32
N VAL A 134 9.60 -4.73 -17.02
CA VAL A 134 8.27 -4.58 -16.44
C VAL A 134 8.33 -3.89 -15.10
N SER A 135 7.45 -2.94 -14.88
CA SER A 135 7.27 -2.31 -13.57
C SER A 135 5.80 -1.96 -13.35
N GLY A 136 5.39 -1.90 -12.12
CA GLY A 136 4.02 -1.51 -11.80
C GLY A 136 3.75 -1.39 -10.32
N LEU A 137 2.57 -0.89 -10.04
CA LEU A 137 1.98 -0.71 -8.72
C LEU A 137 0.52 -1.16 -8.77
N ALA A 138 0.11 -2.02 -7.86
CA ALA A 138 -1.29 -2.30 -7.58
C ALA A 138 -1.60 -1.90 -6.15
N SER A 139 -2.61 -1.05 -5.95
CA SER A 139 -3.01 -0.52 -4.66
C SER A 139 -4.51 -0.70 -4.47
N ALA A 140 -4.90 -1.22 -3.33
CA ALA A 140 -6.29 -1.32 -2.91
C ALA A 140 -6.41 -0.80 -1.48
N TYR A 141 -7.45 -0.04 -1.19
CA TYR A 141 -7.76 0.42 0.16
C TYR A 141 -9.26 0.42 0.37
N TYR A 142 -9.67 -0.05 1.54
CA TYR A 142 -11.06 -0.15 1.94
C TYR A 142 -11.23 0.39 3.36
N ILE A 143 -12.32 1.12 3.57
CA ILE A 143 -12.72 1.61 4.89
C ILE A 143 -14.23 1.44 5.07
N GLN A 144 -14.63 0.96 6.24
CA GLN A 144 -16.00 1.03 6.71
C GLN A 144 -16.21 2.40 7.39
N ASP A 145 -16.57 3.40 6.57
CA ASP A 145 -16.64 4.79 6.99
C ASP A 145 -17.91 5.06 7.83
N LYS A 146 -17.73 5.56 9.02
CA LYS A 146 -18.83 5.91 9.94
C LYS A 146 -19.33 7.34 9.77
N ALA A 147 -18.69 8.13 8.91
CA ALA A 147 -19.10 9.51 8.68
C ALA A 147 -20.42 9.57 7.91
N THR A 148 -21.23 10.55 8.22
CA THR A 148 -22.50 10.79 7.55
C THR A 148 -22.38 11.70 6.33
N SER A 149 -21.25 12.41 6.22
CA SER A 149 -20.95 13.32 5.11
C SER A 149 -19.47 13.30 4.75
N ASP A 150 -19.20 13.59 3.50
CA ASP A 150 -17.85 13.73 2.97
C ASP A 150 -17.19 15.07 3.34
N ILE A 151 -15.97 15.30 2.84
CA ILE A 151 -15.20 16.54 3.05
C ILE A 151 -15.90 17.79 2.50
N ASN A 152 -16.83 17.63 1.55
CA ASN A 152 -17.60 18.72 0.95
C ASN A 152 -18.97 18.89 1.62
N SER A 153 -19.22 18.22 2.75
CA SER A 153 -20.52 18.17 3.46
C SER A 153 -21.64 17.54 2.63
N VAL A 154 -21.30 16.70 1.66
CA VAL A 154 -22.27 15.91 0.89
C VAL A 154 -22.54 14.62 1.66
N PRO A 155 -23.82 14.22 1.82
CA PRO A 155 -24.16 12.94 2.47
C PRO A 155 -23.43 11.76 1.79
N ILE A 156 -22.95 10.83 2.59
CA ILE A 156 -22.34 9.59 2.14
C ILE A 156 -23.46 8.56 2.00
N ASP A 157 -23.68 8.06 0.79
CA ASP A 157 -24.74 7.10 0.50
C ASP A 157 -24.37 5.67 0.91
N ASP A 158 -23.06 5.34 0.89
CA ASP A 158 -22.54 4.02 1.20
C ASP A 158 -21.33 4.14 2.12
N ASN A 159 -21.40 3.44 3.26
CA ASN A 159 -20.33 3.42 4.25
C ASN A 159 -19.13 2.57 3.80
N ASP A 160 -19.32 1.69 2.82
CA ASP A 160 -18.27 0.87 2.25
C ASP A 160 -17.52 1.65 1.18
N ARG A 161 -16.42 2.28 1.58
CA ARG A 161 -15.64 3.18 0.71
C ARG A 161 -14.25 2.62 0.44
N GLY A 162 -13.73 2.90 -0.75
CA GLY A 162 -12.41 2.41 -1.11
C GLY A 162 -11.92 2.83 -2.48
N GLN A 163 -10.71 2.40 -2.78
CA GLN A 163 -10.09 2.57 -4.10
C GLN A 163 -9.41 1.30 -4.57
N LEU A 164 -9.31 1.19 -5.88
CA LEU A 164 -8.44 0.25 -6.58
C LEU A 164 -7.64 1.02 -7.64
N LEU A 165 -6.33 0.81 -7.65
CA LEU A 165 -5.42 1.34 -8.65
C LEU A 165 -4.51 0.22 -9.13
N TRP A 166 -4.30 0.11 -10.43
CA TRP A 166 -3.22 -0.67 -11.01
C TRP A 166 -2.57 0.12 -12.12
N ARG A 167 -1.29 0.40 -11.97
CA ARG A 167 -0.41 1.01 -12.98
C ARG A 167 0.61 -0.03 -13.41
N HIS A 168 0.71 -0.24 -14.70
CA HIS A 168 1.61 -1.23 -15.28
C HIS A 168 2.33 -0.65 -16.48
N ARG A 169 3.64 -0.84 -16.51
CA ARG A 169 4.49 -0.52 -17.66
C ARG A 169 5.24 -1.74 -18.08
N GLN A 170 5.23 -2.01 -19.38
CA GLN A 170 5.98 -3.10 -19.97
C GLN A 170 6.72 -2.65 -21.22
N LEU A 171 8.02 -2.97 -21.28
CA LEU A 171 8.83 -2.85 -22.46
C LEU A 171 8.77 -4.17 -23.23
N LEU A 172 8.29 -4.09 -24.47
CA LEU A 172 8.11 -5.22 -25.36
C LEU A 172 9.21 -5.24 -26.43
N ARG A 173 9.34 -6.35 -27.16
CA ARG A 173 10.29 -6.45 -28.28
C ARG A 173 9.97 -5.44 -29.39
N GLY A 174 10.99 -5.00 -30.14
CA GLY A 174 10.82 -4.09 -31.27
C GLY A 174 10.45 -2.66 -30.85
N ASN A 175 11.01 -2.15 -29.74
CA ASN A 175 10.83 -0.80 -29.21
C ASN A 175 9.37 -0.44 -28.85
N TRP A 176 8.53 -1.46 -28.61
CA TRP A 176 7.20 -1.24 -28.09
C TRP A 176 7.20 -1.02 -26.59
N ARG A 177 6.39 -0.08 -26.14
CA ARG A 177 6.07 0.13 -24.72
C ARG A 177 4.55 0.12 -24.54
N ALA A 178 4.11 -0.62 -23.55
CA ALA A 178 2.74 -0.62 -23.06
C ALA A 178 2.68 0.07 -21.70
N ASP A 179 1.79 1.03 -21.52
CA ASP A 179 1.41 1.62 -20.24
C ASP A 179 -0.10 1.35 -20.04
N ILE A 180 -0.45 0.76 -18.91
CA ILE A 180 -1.83 0.44 -18.54
C ILE A 180 -2.10 1.09 -17.19
N GLU A 181 -3.23 1.75 -17.07
CA GLU A 181 -3.76 2.21 -15.78
C GLU A 181 -5.21 1.80 -15.64
N LEU A 182 -5.54 1.12 -14.56
CA LEU A 182 -6.90 0.85 -14.12
C LEU A 182 -7.10 1.56 -12.80
N SER A 183 -8.10 2.42 -12.72
CA SER A 183 -8.42 3.14 -11.49
C SER A 183 -9.91 3.16 -11.24
N GLN A 184 -10.30 2.81 -10.03
CA GLN A 184 -11.66 2.87 -9.54
C GLN A 184 -11.67 3.43 -8.13
N VAL A 185 -12.60 4.30 -7.84
CA VAL A 185 -12.87 4.84 -6.50
C VAL A 185 -14.35 4.64 -6.15
N SER A 186 -14.66 4.47 -4.89
CA SER A 186 -16.04 4.26 -4.41
C SER A 186 -16.93 5.45 -4.69
N ASP A 187 -16.41 6.64 -4.42
CA ASP A 187 -17.15 7.89 -4.54
C ASP A 187 -16.22 9.04 -4.95
N ARG A 188 -16.83 10.17 -5.21
CA ARG A 188 -16.18 11.34 -5.78
C ARG A 188 -15.12 11.96 -4.89
N SER A 189 -15.35 11.98 -3.58
CA SER A 189 -14.50 12.67 -2.61
C SER A 189 -13.47 11.76 -1.95
N PHE A 190 -13.59 10.44 -2.10
CA PHE A 190 -12.75 9.45 -1.44
C PHE A 190 -11.25 9.74 -1.59
N PHE A 191 -10.79 9.95 -2.82
CA PHE A 191 -9.37 10.15 -3.08
C PHE A 191 -8.83 11.44 -2.45
N ARG A 192 -9.57 12.53 -2.54
CA ARG A 192 -9.22 13.79 -1.88
C ARG A 192 -9.24 13.68 -0.35
N GLU A 193 -10.13 12.85 0.19
CA GLU A 193 -10.35 12.71 1.61
C GLU A 193 -9.27 11.87 2.30
N TYR A 194 -8.89 10.74 1.69
CA TYR A 194 -7.97 9.77 2.28
C TYR A 194 -6.55 9.84 1.72
N TYR A 195 -6.36 10.40 0.53
CA TYR A 195 -5.09 10.50 -0.19
C TYR A 195 -4.79 11.94 -0.60
N GLU A 196 -4.85 12.87 0.35
CA GLU A 196 -4.76 14.32 0.06
C GLU A 196 -3.41 14.71 -0.58
N LEU A 197 -2.31 14.11 -0.16
CA LEU A 197 -0.98 14.40 -0.69
C LEU A 197 -0.88 13.92 -2.15
N GLU A 198 -1.28 12.69 -2.41
CA GLU A 198 -1.30 12.10 -3.75
C GLU A 198 -2.30 12.83 -4.65
N PHE A 199 -3.47 13.19 -4.11
CA PHE A 199 -4.47 13.99 -4.82
C PHE A 199 -3.91 15.33 -5.29
N LYS A 200 -3.02 15.96 -4.51
CA LYS A 200 -2.37 17.22 -4.88
C LYS A 200 -1.15 17.06 -5.79
N ALA A 201 -0.45 15.94 -5.70
CA ALA A 201 0.83 15.70 -6.35
C ALA A 201 0.75 14.83 -7.59
N ASP A 202 -0.23 13.94 -7.67
CA ASP A 202 -0.37 12.97 -8.75
C ASP A 202 -1.23 13.52 -9.90
N LYS A 203 -1.16 12.85 -11.04
CA LYS A 203 -2.07 13.08 -12.16
C LYS A 203 -3.47 12.59 -11.82
N ASP A 204 -4.46 13.07 -12.53
CA ASP A 204 -5.83 12.56 -12.45
C ASP A 204 -5.85 11.03 -12.68
N ARG A 205 -6.68 10.35 -11.91
CA ARG A 205 -6.87 8.90 -12.00
C ARG A 205 -7.69 8.56 -13.24
N GLU A 206 -7.15 7.70 -14.09
CA GLU A 206 -7.74 7.30 -15.36
C GLU A 206 -7.75 5.79 -15.51
N THR A 207 -8.56 5.29 -16.41
CA THR A 207 -8.44 3.93 -16.91
C THR A 207 -8.03 4.04 -18.36
N LEU A 208 -6.79 3.62 -18.67
CA LEU A 208 -6.22 3.78 -20.00
C LEU A 208 -5.35 2.59 -20.41
N ILE A 209 -5.23 2.44 -21.71
CA ILE A 209 -4.22 1.61 -22.37
C ILE A 209 -3.49 2.50 -23.36
N TYR A 210 -2.19 2.64 -23.19
CA TYR A 210 -1.31 3.39 -24.08
C TYR A 210 -0.22 2.48 -24.63
N LEU A 211 -0.20 2.32 -25.94
CA LEU A 211 0.84 1.60 -26.65
C LEU A 211 1.68 2.57 -27.48
N ARG A 212 2.98 2.42 -27.42
CA ARG A 212 3.91 3.28 -28.15
C ARG A 212 5.03 2.45 -28.77
N ASN A 213 5.31 2.75 -30.04
CA ASN A 213 6.54 2.32 -30.71
C ASN A 213 7.25 3.56 -31.28
N ILE A 214 8.52 3.72 -30.97
CA ILE A 214 9.35 4.78 -31.55
C ILE A 214 10.62 4.13 -32.07
N SER A 215 10.88 4.32 -33.35
CA SER A 215 12.07 3.82 -34.03
C SER A 215 12.58 4.92 -34.98
N ASP A 216 13.82 5.34 -34.78
CA ASP A 216 14.47 6.45 -35.50
C ASP A 216 13.57 7.70 -35.56
N ASN A 217 13.10 8.04 -36.77
CA ASN A 217 12.23 9.18 -37.03
C ASN A 217 10.73 8.82 -37.14
N LYS A 218 10.35 7.56 -36.82
CA LYS A 218 8.97 7.09 -36.93
C LYS A 218 8.38 6.80 -35.57
N GLY A 219 7.12 7.18 -35.37
CA GLY A 219 6.39 6.92 -34.14
C GLY A 219 4.96 6.46 -34.38
N ILE A 220 4.58 5.36 -33.72
CA ILE A 220 3.21 4.86 -33.69
C ILE A 220 2.73 4.92 -32.23
N THR A 221 1.58 5.50 -32.01
CA THR A 221 0.95 5.51 -30.68
C THR A 221 -0.53 5.14 -30.78
N PHE A 222 -0.96 4.33 -29.85
CA PHE A 222 -2.37 4.00 -29.64
C PHE A 222 -2.76 4.38 -28.21
N LEU A 223 -3.86 5.09 -28.03
CA LEU A 223 -4.42 5.48 -26.75
C LEU A 223 -5.91 5.16 -26.73
N ALA A 224 -6.34 4.40 -25.74
CA ALA A 224 -7.72 4.24 -25.36
C ALA A 224 -7.83 4.62 -23.88
N GLU A 225 -8.72 5.54 -23.56
CA GLU A 225 -8.91 6.00 -22.18
C GLU A 225 -10.39 6.14 -21.84
N ARG A 226 -10.73 5.83 -20.60
CA ARG A 226 -12.07 5.99 -20.06
C ARG A 226 -11.99 6.34 -18.58
N GLN A 227 -12.81 7.26 -18.14
CA GLN A 227 -13.00 7.53 -16.71
C GLN A 227 -14.17 6.70 -16.20
N LEU A 228 -13.92 5.74 -15.32
CA LEU A 228 -14.95 4.82 -14.81
C LEU A 228 -15.89 5.50 -13.83
N ARG A 229 -15.38 6.44 -13.02
CA ARG A 229 -16.20 7.29 -12.13
C ARG A 229 -15.67 8.72 -12.12
N THR A 230 -16.58 9.67 -11.85
CA THR A 230 -16.23 11.07 -11.65
C THR A 230 -15.71 11.25 -10.22
N TYR A 231 -14.57 11.88 -10.04
CA TYR A 231 -14.00 12.27 -8.76
C TYR A 231 -13.63 13.76 -8.76
N ASP A 232 -13.44 14.34 -7.56
CA ASP A 232 -13.01 15.72 -7.43
C ASP A 232 -11.65 15.91 -8.09
N THR A 233 -11.49 16.99 -8.84
CA THR A 233 -10.22 17.41 -9.42
C THR A 233 -9.77 18.73 -8.81
N LEU A 234 -8.46 18.98 -8.74
CA LEU A 234 -7.93 20.24 -8.21
C LEU A 234 -8.34 21.47 -9.02
N VAL A 235 -8.64 21.28 -10.29
CA VAL A 235 -8.75 22.39 -11.25
C VAL A 235 -10.08 23.10 -11.21
N ASP A 236 -11.13 22.48 -10.68
CA ASP A 236 -12.41 23.18 -10.71
C ASP A 236 -13.55 22.59 -9.88
N SER A 237 -13.95 23.29 -8.83
CA SER A 237 -15.28 23.12 -8.23
C SER A 237 -16.43 23.54 -9.18
N LYS A 238 -16.15 24.16 -10.32
CA LYS A 238 -17.11 24.63 -11.32
C LYS A 238 -17.11 23.85 -12.64
N ARG A 239 -16.07 23.05 -12.94
CA ARG A 239 -16.04 22.17 -14.14
C ARG A 239 -16.40 20.75 -13.83
N LEU A 240 -17.44 20.60 -13.07
CA LEU A 240 -18.14 19.36 -12.82
C LEU A 240 -18.61 18.75 -14.14
N ASN A 241 -18.24 17.51 -14.44
CA ASN A 241 -18.80 16.63 -15.48
C ASN A 241 -18.14 16.60 -16.87
N ARG A 242 -16.85 16.85 -17.02
CA ARG A 242 -16.21 16.28 -18.20
C ARG A 242 -15.74 14.86 -17.89
N LYS A 243 -16.57 13.88 -18.21
CA LYS A 243 -16.08 12.51 -18.43
C LYS A 243 -15.07 12.60 -19.57
N ASN A 244 -13.79 12.42 -19.25
CA ASN A 244 -12.78 12.26 -20.28
C ASN A 244 -12.92 10.85 -20.86
N GLU A 245 -13.82 10.72 -21.81
CA GLU A 245 -13.88 9.52 -22.64
C GLU A 245 -13.23 9.88 -23.95
N SER A 246 -12.09 9.28 -24.26
CA SER A 246 -11.57 9.38 -25.61
C SER A 246 -11.74 8.06 -26.34
N LEU A 247 -12.36 8.14 -27.50
CA LEU A 247 -12.36 7.07 -28.48
C LEU A 247 -10.89 6.65 -28.76
N PRO A 248 -10.64 5.38 -29.04
CA PRO A 248 -9.31 4.91 -29.41
C PRO A 248 -8.68 5.81 -30.46
N LYS A 249 -7.52 6.36 -30.15
CA LYS A 249 -6.76 7.26 -31.04
C LYS A 249 -5.52 6.56 -31.52
N LEU A 250 -5.36 6.43 -32.82
CA LEU A 250 -4.13 5.97 -33.46
C LEU A 250 -3.43 7.19 -34.08
N LYS A 251 -2.14 7.40 -33.74
CA LYS A 251 -1.31 8.43 -34.35
C LYS A 251 -0.08 7.78 -34.94
N TYR A 252 0.23 8.19 -36.16
CA TYR A 252 1.48 7.87 -36.86
C TYR A 252 2.20 9.17 -37.19
N ARG A 253 3.50 9.23 -36.91
CA ARG A 253 4.39 10.36 -37.25
C ARG A 253 5.62 9.81 -37.96
N ILE A 254 6.06 10.55 -38.97
CA ILE A 254 7.32 10.34 -39.68
C ILE A 254 8.24 11.48 -39.34
#